data_7bb16176fdd8a05fbd4434f0ade7e9e0
#
_entry.id   7bb16176fdd8a05fbd4434f0ade7e9e0
#
_cell.length_a   1.000
_cell.length_b   1.000
_cell.length_c   1.000
_cell.angle_alpha   90.00
_cell.angle_beta   90.00
_cell.angle_gamma   90.00
#
_symmetry.space_group_name_H-M   'P 1'
#
loop_
_entity.id
_entity.type
_entity.pdbx_description
1 polymer ?
#
loop_
_entity_poly.entity_id
_entity_poly.type
_entity_poly.pdbx_seq_one_letter_code
_entity_poly.pdbx_strand_id
1 'polypeptide(L)'
;MYRRSFCPLLIFLFLSLQSLNAQGNPELVQVIPPPMRHAEAPSASSSSDELEKRGDELRSEKAYLDALDYYQAAERKAPKNSPIWNKIGITELLLQHYKDARKDFDRAIHFDHQFADAHNNLGVIWYLQKKYANAVKQYETALKFRPDSASYYSNLGAAYFSKKEFEKATGAYMEAVRLDPTVFERTSHTGISAQMASPEDRAHFEFVLAKLFAKQGDSDRSIEYLKRAMEEGYKGIDDVYKDPDFEHLRSDGRFTQL
;
A
#
# COMPACT_ATOMS: atom_id res chain seq x y z
N MET A 1 -28.43 -21.68 -58.07
CA MET A 1 -28.46 -22.46 -56.80
C MET A 1 -27.54 -21.79 -55.80
N TYR A 2 -28.06 -20.85 -55.00
CA TYR A 2 -27.28 -20.09 -54.01
C TYR A 2 -27.60 -20.66 -52.62
N ARG A 3 -26.61 -21.24 -51.95
CA ARG A 3 -26.69 -21.56 -50.55
C ARG A 3 -26.27 -20.35 -49.70
N ARG A 4 -27.20 -19.78 -48.96
CA ARG A 4 -26.96 -18.73 -47.97
C ARG A 4 -26.51 -19.40 -46.65
N SER A 5 -25.34 -19.03 -46.17
CA SER A 5 -24.85 -19.33 -44.82
C SER A 5 -25.53 -18.39 -43.83
N PHE A 6 -26.20 -18.95 -42.83
CA PHE A 6 -26.75 -18.23 -41.70
C PHE A 6 -25.66 -18.01 -40.69
N CYS A 7 -25.43 -16.75 -40.33
CA CYS A 7 -24.67 -16.33 -39.20
C CYS A 7 -25.65 -16.11 -38.02
N PRO A 8 -25.45 -16.68 -36.83
CA PRO A 8 -26.35 -16.40 -35.70
C PRO A 8 -25.99 -15.05 -35.10
N LEU A 9 -26.92 -14.12 -35.21
CA LEU A 9 -26.93 -12.82 -34.53
C LEU A 9 -27.18 -13.01 -33.08
N LEU A 10 -26.22 -12.66 -32.22
CA LEU A 10 -26.39 -12.59 -30.77
C LEU A 10 -27.27 -11.37 -30.46
N ILE A 11 -28.52 -11.65 -30.09
CA ILE A 11 -29.49 -10.63 -29.66
C ILE A 11 -29.19 -10.31 -28.19
N PHE A 12 -28.67 -9.10 -27.95
CA PHE A 12 -28.67 -8.49 -26.60
C PHE A 12 -30.08 -8.03 -26.28
N LEU A 13 -30.75 -8.75 -25.37
CA LEU A 13 -32.03 -8.32 -24.81
C LEU A 13 -31.76 -7.20 -23.80
N PHE A 14 -32.00 -5.95 -24.22
CA PHE A 14 -32.25 -4.83 -23.31
C PHE A 14 -33.65 -4.95 -22.76
N LEU A 15 -33.83 -5.46 -21.55
CA LEU A 15 -35.05 -5.32 -20.80
C LEU A 15 -35.10 -3.94 -20.16
N SER A 16 -35.86 -3.02 -20.79
CA SER A 16 -36.34 -1.79 -20.17
C SER A 16 -37.41 -2.12 -19.16
N LEU A 17 -37.13 -2.08 -17.87
CA LEU A 17 -38.13 -2.02 -16.83
C LEU A 17 -38.47 -0.55 -16.54
N GLN A 18 -39.62 -0.12 -17.00
CA GLN A 18 -40.28 1.11 -16.55
C GLN A 18 -40.98 0.86 -15.19
N SER A 19 -40.64 1.73 -14.28
CA SER A 19 -41.40 2.22 -13.10
C SER A 19 -42.42 1.32 -12.44
N LEU A 20 -42.12 0.92 -11.20
CA LEU A 20 -43.09 0.93 -10.10
C LEU A 20 -42.42 1.45 -8.84
N ASN A 21 -43.01 2.51 -8.27
CA ASN A 21 -42.64 3.11 -6.99
C ASN A 21 -42.75 2.09 -5.87
N ALA A 22 -41.73 1.99 -5.02
CA ALA A 22 -41.82 2.08 -3.56
C ALA A 22 -40.50 1.53 -2.93
N GLN A 23 -39.85 2.40 -2.17
CA GLN A 23 -39.08 2.11 -0.96
C GLN A 23 -38.07 0.94 -1.03
N GLY A 24 -36.78 1.31 -1.04
CA GLY A 24 -35.68 0.40 -0.86
C GLY A 24 -34.78 0.39 -2.10
N ASN A 25 -33.70 1.19 -2.09
CA ASN A 25 -32.61 0.99 -3.02
C ASN A 25 -32.07 -0.43 -2.83
N PRO A 26 -32.23 -1.34 -3.78
CA PRO A 26 -31.37 -2.50 -3.81
C PRO A 26 -29.98 -1.96 -4.21
N GLU A 27 -29.00 -1.97 -3.29
CA GLU A 27 -27.60 -1.89 -3.66
C GLU A 27 -27.40 -2.85 -4.83
N LEU A 28 -27.10 -2.29 -5.99
CA LEU A 28 -26.63 -3.05 -7.13
C LEU A 28 -25.28 -3.63 -6.69
N VAL A 29 -25.31 -4.81 -6.09
CA VAL A 29 -24.12 -5.62 -5.89
C VAL A 29 -23.58 -5.90 -7.28
N GLN A 30 -22.59 -5.12 -7.71
CA GLN A 30 -21.82 -5.48 -8.88
C GLN A 30 -21.18 -6.84 -8.58
N VAL A 31 -21.78 -7.90 -9.13
CA VAL A 31 -21.18 -9.22 -9.12
C VAL A 31 -19.97 -9.14 -10.04
N ILE A 32 -18.83 -8.79 -9.46
CA ILE A 32 -17.54 -8.91 -10.14
C ILE A 32 -17.34 -10.41 -10.33
N PRO A 33 -17.22 -10.91 -11.59
CA PRO A 33 -16.95 -12.31 -11.79
C PRO A 33 -15.69 -12.70 -11.02
N PRO A 34 -15.65 -13.90 -10.43
CA PRO A 34 -14.48 -14.34 -9.70
C PRO A 34 -13.25 -14.24 -10.62
N PRO A 35 -12.10 -13.78 -10.11
CA PRO A 35 -10.90 -13.67 -10.90
C PRO A 35 -10.56 -15.05 -11.48
N MET A 36 -10.37 -15.11 -12.79
CA MET A 36 -10.07 -16.38 -13.48
C MET A 36 -8.58 -16.70 -13.37
N ARG A 37 -8.28 -17.98 -13.25
CA ARG A 37 -6.91 -18.49 -13.43
C ARG A 37 -6.59 -18.58 -14.91
N HIS A 38 -5.37 -18.20 -15.27
CA HIS A 38 -4.90 -18.14 -16.67
C HIS A 38 -3.66 -18.99 -16.91
N ALA A 39 -2.90 -19.31 -15.85
CA ALA A 39 -1.71 -20.11 -15.97
C ALA A 39 -2.03 -21.61 -15.84
N GLU A 40 -1.14 -22.44 -16.42
CA GLU A 40 -1.17 -23.88 -16.19
C GLU A 40 -0.96 -24.21 -14.70
N ALA A 41 -1.49 -25.36 -14.27
CA ALA A 41 -1.31 -25.78 -12.89
C ALA A 41 0.18 -26.07 -12.60
N PRO A 42 0.64 -25.79 -11.36
CA PRO A 42 2.01 -26.10 -10.95
C PRO A 42 2.37 -27.57 -11.17
N SER A 43 3.49 -27.84 -11.83
CA SER A 43 3.94 -29.22 -12.07
C SER A 43 4.44 -29.88 -10.79
N ALA A 44 4.04 -31.12 -10.56
CA ALA A 44 4.52 -31.91 -9.42
C ALA A 44 6.03 -32.19 -9.49
N SER A 45 6.63 -32.20 -10.69
CA SER A 45 8.06 -32.46 -10.90
C SER A 45 8.94 -31.22 -10.66
N SER A 46 8.39 -30.01 -10.65
CA SER A 46 9.16 -28.77 -10.44
C SER A 46 9.70 -28.68 -9.02
N SER A 47 10.88 -28.13 -8.87
CA SER A 47 11.49 -27.79 -7.57
C SER A 47 10.75 -26.65 -6.86
N SER A 48 11.00 -26.49 -5.55
CA SER A 48 10.45 -25.36 -4.79
C SER A 48 10.87 -24.02 -5.40
N ASP A 49 12.13 -23.90 -5.80
CA ASP A 49 12.70 -22.65 -6.34
C ASP A 49 12.11 -22.30 -7.72
N GLU A 50 11.90 -23.28 -8.58
CA GLU A 50 11.23 -23.08 -9.88
C GLU A 50 9.78 -22.62 -9.71
N LEU A 51 9.07 -23.23 -8.76
CA LEU A 51 7.70 -22.88 -8.43
C LEU A 51 7.63 -21.47 -7.83
N GLU A 52 8.54 -21.14 -6.90
CA GLU A 52 8.64 -19.81 -6.30
C GLU A 52 8.90 -18.75 -7.36
N LYS A 53 9.87 -18.99 -8.24
CA LYS A 53 10.20 -18.07 -9.34
C LYS A 53 9.00 -17.83 -10.26
N ARG A 54 8.31 -18.88 -10.66
CA ARG A 54 7.11 -18.74 -11.50
C ARG A 54 6.00 -17.97 -10.79
N GLY A 55 5.84 -18.19 -9.48
CA GLY A 55 4.94 -17.39 -8.64
C GLY A 55 5.30 -15.90 -8.64
N ASP A 56 6.59 -15.55 -8.57
CA ASP A 56 7.05 -14.16 -8.64
C ASP A 56 6.72 -13.51 -9.99
N GLU A 57 6.92 -14.23 -11.11
CA GLU A 57 6.54 -13.76 -12.45
C GLU A 57 5.04 -13.47 -12.53
N LEU A 58 4.20 -14.44 -12.15
CA LEU A 58 2.74 -14.32 -12.15
C LEU A 58 2.24 -13.16 -11.25
N ARG A 59 2.86 -12.99 -10.09
CA ARG A 59 2.54 -11.87 -9.20
C ARG A 59 2.88 -10.53 -9.84
N SER A 60 4.00 -10.43 -10.57
CA SER A 60 4.38 -9.22 -11.30
C SER A 60 3.40 -8.90 -12.44
N GLU A 61 2.83 -9.93 -13.05
CA GLU A 61 1.77 -9.85 -14.06
C GLU A 61 0.39 -9.57 -13.46
N LYS A 62 0.28 -9.45 -12.12
CA LYS A 62 -0.96 -9.29 -11.34
C LYS A 62 -1.91 -10.50 -11.44
N ALA A 63 -1.43 -11.65 -11.89
CA ALA A 63 -2.14 -12.93 -11.89
C ALA A 63 -2.09 -13.56 -10.49
N TYR A 64 -2.70 -12.90 -9.50
CA TYR A 64 -2.50 -13.20 -8.07
C TYR A 64 -2.98 -14.59 -7.66
N LEU A 65 -4.09 -15.08 -8.23
CA LEU A 65 -4.58 -16.43 -7.93
C LEU A 65 -3.63 -17.51 -8.45
N ASP A 66 -3.11 -17.30 -9.68
CA ASP A 66 -2.15 -18.22 -10.26
C ASP A 66 -0.83 -18.18 -9.47
N ALA A 67 -0.36 -17.00 -9.10
CA ALA A 67 0.82 -16.85 -8.25
C ALA A 67 0.65 -17.58 -6.91
N LEU A 68 -0.53 -17.49 -6.29
CA LEU A 68 -0.84 -18.17 -5.04
C LEU A 68 -0.75 -19.71 -5.19
N ASP A 69 -1.30 -20.27 -6.26
CA ASP A 69 -1.23 -21.71 -6.54
C ASP A 69 0.24 -22.19 -6.63
N TYR A 70 1.10 -21.40 -7.29
CA TYR A 70 2.52 -21.69 -7.44
C TYR A 70 3.29 -21.57 -6.11
N TYR A 71 3.06 -20.52 -5.33
CA TYR A 71 3.69 -20.37 -4.02
C TYR A 71 3.23 -21.46 -3.04
N GLN A 72 1.96 -21.86 -3.06
CA GLN A 72 1.46 -22.98 -2.26
C GLN A 72 2.08 -24.31 -2.69
N ALA A 73 2.33 -24.49 -3.99
CA ALA A 73 3.05 -25.66 -4.47
C ALA A 73 4.52 -25.64 -4.02
N ALA A 74 5.18 -24.49 -4.02
CA ALA A 74 6.52 -24.31 -3.49
C ALA A 74 6.58 -24.58 -1.98
N GLU A 75 5.60 -24.07 -1.21
CA GLU A 75 5.47 -24.28 0.23
C GLU A 75 5.37 -25.76 0.58
N ARG A 76 4.54 -26.53 -0.13
CA ARG A 76 4.43 -28.00 0.11
C ARG A 76 5.76 -28.73 -0.02
N LYS A 77 6.70 -28.23 -0.82
CA LYS A 77 8.05 -28.78 -0.99
C LYS A 77 9.05 -28.24 0.04
N ALA A 78 8.84 -27.03 0.52
CA ALA A 78 9.71 -26.34 1.47
C ALA A 78 8.90 -25.68 2.62
N PRO A 79 8.21 -26.45 3.47
CA PRO A 79 7.20 -25.93 4.42
C PRO A 79 7.77 -25.02 5.52
N LYS A 80 9.10 -25.02 5.73
CA LYS A 80 9.77 -24.16 6.71
C LYS A 80 10.44 -22.94 6.09
N ASN A 81 10.21 -22.68 4.80
CA ASN A 81 10.81 -21.55 4.10
C ASN A 81 10.02 -20.27 4.39
N SER A 82 10.53 -19.43 5.29
CA SER A 82 9.91 -18.15 5.70
C SER A 82 9.66 -17.20 4.53
N PRO A 83 10.58 -16.99 3.57
CA PRO A 83 10.34 -16.23 2.35
C PRO A 83 9.11 -16.67 1.57
N ILE A 84 8.88 -17.96 1.39
CA ILE A 84 7.69 -18.48 0.67
C ILE A 84 6.41 -18.11 1.41
N TRP A 85 6.35 -18.32 2.72
CA TRP A 85 5.19 -17.92 3.54
C TRP A 85 4.91 -16.43 3.46
N ASN A 86 5.97 -15.61 3.47
CA ASN A 86 5.82 -14.16 3.30
C ASN A 86 5.28 -13.80 1.91
N LYS A 87 5.70 -14.47 0.83
CA LYS A 87 5.20 -14.26 -0.53
C LYS A 87 3.72 -14.67 -0.66
N ILE A 88 3.32 -15.77 -0.03
CA ILE A 88 1.90 -16.18 0.08
C ILE A 88 1.12 -15.05 0.77
N GLY A 89 1.56 -14.60 1.95
CA GLY A 89 0.91 -13.54 2.71
C GLY A 89 0.81 -12.22 1.92
N ILE A 90 1.83 -11.82 1.16
CA ILE A 90 1.78 -10.66 0.28
C ILE A 90 0.71 -10.85 -0.80
N THR A 91 0.64 -12.04 -1.40
CA THR A 91 -0.32 -12.33 -2.46
C THR A 91 -1.75 -12.32 -1.93
N GLU A 92 -1.98 -12.90 -0.74
CA GLU A 92 -3.27 -12.84 -0.03
C GLU A 92 -3.65 -11.38 0.35
N LEU A 93 -2.66 -10.56 0.73
CA LEU A 93 -2.88 -9.14 0.99
C LEU A 93 -3.33 -8.39 -0.28
N LEU A 94 -2.72 -8.67 -1.43
CA LEU A 94 -3.10 -8.09 -2.72
C LEU A 94 -4.51 -8.53 -3.16
N LEU A 95 -4.93 -9.74 -2.78
CA LEU A 95 -6.29 -10.25 -2.95
C LEU A 95 -7.27 -9.72 -1.87
N GLN A 96 -6.80 -8.90 -0.93
CA GLN A 96 -7.55 -8.38 0.22
C GLN A 96 -8.03 -9.46 1.21
N HIS A 97 -7.44 -10.63 1.19
CA HIS A 97 -7.70 -11.72 2.12
C HIS A 97 -6.91 -11.51 3.43
N TYR A 98 -7.16 -10.40 4.13
CA TYR A 98 -6.37 -9.92 5.28
C TYR A 98 -6.19 -10.93 6.41
N LYS A 99 -7.17 -11.82 6.63
CA LYS A 99 -7.10 -12.86 7.68
C LYS A 99 -6.09 -13.94 7.32
N ASP A 100 -6.04 -14.33 6.06
CA ASP A 100 -5.14 -15.38 5.60
C ASP A 100 -3.73 -14.80 5.42
N ALA A 101 -3.59 -13.61 4.83
CA ALA A 101 -2.32 -12.88 4.80
C ALA A 101 -1.67 -12.80 6.20
N ARG A 102 -2.45 -12.47 7.23
CA ARG A 102 -1.93 -12.42 8.60
C ARG A 102 -1.39 -13.76 9.07
N LYS A 103 -2.14 -14.86 8.84
CA LYS A 103 -1.70 -16.21 9.24
C LYS A 103 -0.38 -16.58 8.56
N ASP A 104 -0.22 -16.20 7.29
CA ASP A 104 0.96 -16.55 6.52
C ASP A 104 2.18 -15.73 6.95
N PHE A 105 2.01 -14.43 7.29
CA PHE A 105 3.08 -13.66 7.93
C PHE A 105 3.42 -14.20 9.33
N ASP A 106 2.44 -14.59 10.14
CA ASP A 106 2.67 -15.24 11.43
C ASP A 106 3.47 -16.55 11.26
N ARG A 107 3.22 -17.34 10.19
CA ARG A 107 3.99 -18.54 9.85
C ARG A 107 5.40 -18.21 9.41
N ALA A 108 5.58 -17.20 8.57
CA ALA A 108 6.91 -16.73 8.19
C ALA A 108 7.75 -16.37 9.41
N ILE A 109 7.18 -15.61 10.36
CA ILE A 109 7.81 -15.23 11.62
C ILE A 109 8.05 -16.45 12.53
N HIS A 110 7.16 -17.43 12.52
CA HIS A 110 7.34 -18.68 13.28
C HIS A 110 8.58 -19.46 12.86
N PHE A 111 8.85 -19.54 11.55
CA PHE A 111 10.02 -20.25 11.03
C PHE A 111 11.29 -19.41 11.04
N ASP A 112 11.18 -18.09 10.95
CA ASP A 112 12.29 -17.15 11.12
C ASP A 112 11.84 -15.90 11.89
N HIS A 113 12.12 -15.90 13.20
CA HIS A 113 11.76 -14.79 14.09
C HIS A 113 12.46 -13.46 13.78
N GLN A 114 13.52 -13.49 12.97
CA GLN A 114 14.27 -12.30 12.56
C GLN A 114 13.91 -11.82 11.14
N PHE A 115 12.93 -12.45 10.52
CA PHE A 115 12.53 -12.10 9.16
C PHE A 115 11.81 -10.75 9.12
N ALA A 116 12.58 -9.70 8.91
CA ALA A 116 12.14 -8.30 8.97
C ALA A 116 10.96 -8.00 8.05
N ASP A 117 10.95 -8.55 6.81
CA ASP A 117 9.88 -8.31 5.85
C ASP A 117 8.52 -8.82 6.37
N ALA A 118 8.50 -9.99 7.02
CA ALA A 118 7.26 -10.54 7.55
C ALA A 118 6.72 -9.69 8.72
N HIS A 119 7.60 -9.19 9.60
CA HIS A 119 7.20 -8.24 10.63
C HIS A 119 6.64 -6.95 10.03
N ASN A 120 7.32 -6.36 9.03
CA ASN A 120 6.81 -5.18 8.35
C ASN A 120 5.42 -5.45 7.74
N ASN A 121 5.23 -6.55 7.04
CA ASN A 121 3.98 -6.89 6.37
C ASN A 121 2.85 -7.21 7.37
N LEU A 122 3.17 -7.83 8.49
CA LEU A 122 2.22 -7.98 9.60
C LEU A 122 1.83 -6.60 10.19
N GLY A 123 2.77 -5.66 10.26
CA GLY A 123 2.52 -4.26 10.61
C GLY A 123 1.51 -3.60 9.66
N VAL A 124 1.63 -3.85 8.34
CA VAL A 124 0.67 -3.35 7.34
C VAL A 124 -0.74 -3.89 7.62
N ILE A 125 -0.87 -5.18 7.93
CA ILE A 125 -2.18 -5.77 8.30
C ILE A 125 -2.79 -5.05 9.53
N TRP A 126 -1.99 -4.79 10.56
CA TRP A 126 -2.47 -4.07 11.74
C TRP A 126 -2.84 -2.63 11.42
N TYR A 127 -2.09 -1.97 10.54
CA TYR A 127 -2.38 -0.62 10.09
C TYR A 127 -3.73 -0.55 9.35
N LEU A 128 -3.97 -1.44 8.38
CA LEU A 128 -5.24 -1.54 7.64
C LEU A 128 -6.44 -1.80 8.58
N GLN A 129 -6.22 -2.53 9.67
CA GLN A 129 -7.23 -2.74 10.71
C GLN A 129 -7.36 -1.57 11.70
N LYS A 130 -6.67 -0.45 11.47
CA LYS A 130 -6.61 0.73 12.35
C LYS A 130 -6.06 0.43 13.75
N LYS A 131 -5.35 -0.68 13.92
CA LYS A 131 -4.66 -1.06 15.16
C LYS A 131 -3.23 -0.52 15.17
N TYR A 132 -3.12 0.80 15.13
CA TYR A 132 -1.86 1.51 14.88
C TYR A 132 -0.77 1.21 15.91
N ALA A 133 -1.12 1.01 17.17
CA ALA A 133 -0.15 0.62 18.20
C ALA A 133 0.50 -0.75 17.90
N ASN A 134 -0.29 -1.71 17.40
CA ASN A 134 0.24 -3.01 16.99
C ASN A 134 1.09 -2.87 15.72
N ALA A 135 0.69 -2.02 14.78
CA ALA A 135 1.48 -1.73 13.59
C ALA A 135 2.85 -1.14 13.96
N VAL A 136 2.89 -0.13 14.83
CA VAL A 136 4.14 0.46 15.34
C VAL A 136 5.06 -0.62 15.90
N LYS A 137 4.55 -1.47 16.81
CA LYS A 137 5.36 -2.56 17.41
C LYS A 137 5.98 -3.47 16.35
N GLN A 138 5.24 -3.80 15.30
CA GLN A 138 5.74 -4.70 14.25
C GLN A 138 6.76 -3.98 13.35
N TYR A 139 6.56 -2.71 13.01
CA TYR A 139 7.53 -1.93 12.23
C TYR A 139 8.83 -1.70 13.01
N GLU A 140 8.74 -1.38 14.32
CA GLU A 140 9.91 -1.27 15.18
C GLU A 140 10.68 -2.59 15.27
N THR A 141 9.96 -3.73 15.32
CA THR A 141 10.58 -5.06 15.29
C THR A 141 11.27 -5.32 13.94
N ALA A 142 10.65 -4.96 12.82
CA ALA A 142 11.26 -5.07 11.51
C ALA A 142 12.54 -4.24 11.41
N LEU A 143 12.50 -3.00 11.89
CA LEU A 143 13.65 -2.09 11.92
C LEU A 143 14.79 -2.56 12.84
N LYS A 144 14.47 -3.30 13.91
CA LYS A 144 15.49 -3.93 14.75
C LYS A 144 16.34 -4.94 13.97
N PHE A 145 15.73 -5.67 13.04
CA PHE A 145 16.42 -6.68 12.22
C PHE A 145 16.97 -6.12 10.90
N ARG A 146 16.34 -5.08 10.35
CA ARG A 146 16.79 -4.38 9.13
C ARG A 146 16.64 -2.86 9.31
N PRO A 147 17.65 -2.20 9.90
CA PRO A 147 17.58 -0.77 10.23
C PRO A 147 17.77 0.18 9.03
N ASP A 148 18.11 -0.35 7.86
CA ASP A 148 18.42 0.40 6.65
C ASP A 148 17.29 0.41 5.61
N SER A 149 16.06 0.14 6.02
CA SER A 149 14.91 0.10 5.12
C SER A 149 14.09 1.39 5.16
N ALA A 150 14.18 2.21 4.12
CA ALA A 150 13.39 3.42 3.97
C ALA A 150 11.87 3.13 4.01
N SER A 151 11.41 2.03 3.41
CA SER A 151 10.01 1.65 3.41
C SER A 151 9.48 1.29 4.80
N TYR A 152 10.31 0.67 5.66
CA TYR A 152 9.87 0.37 7.03
C TYR A 152 9.74 1.63 7.87
N TYR A 153 10.68 2.58 7.73
CA TYR A 153 10.58 3.88 8.38
C TYR A 153 9.37 4.68 7.88
N SER A 154 9.08 4.64 6.58
CA SER A 154 7.90 5.27 6.01
C SER A 154 6.60 4.68 6.61
N ASN A 155 6.51 3.36 6.72
CA ASN A 155 5.38 2.67 7.33
C ASN A 155 5.24 3.01 8.83
N LEU A 156 6.36 3.06 9.56
CA LEU A 156 6.39 3.45 10.96
C LEU A 156 5.89 4.89 11.14
N GLY A 157 6.38 5.81 10.31
CA GLY A 157 5.95 7.20 10.30
C GLY A 157 4.44 7.33 10.09
N ALA A 158 3.88 6.56 9.16
CA ALA A 158 2.44 6.53 8.94
C ALA A 158 1.64 6.02 10.14
N ALA A 159 2.14 4.99 10.80
CA ALA A 159 1.47 4.49 11.99
C ALA A 159 1.51 5.49 13.15
N TYR A 160 2.62 6.20 13.34
CA TYR A 160 2.71 7.30 14.30
C TYR A 160 1.82 8.47 13.91
N PHE A 161 1.79 8.85 12.64
CA PHE A 161 0.90 9.89 12.13
C PHE A 161 -0.57 9.56 12.44
N SER A 162 -1.01 8.34 12.14
CA SER A 162 -2.38 7.88 12.40
C SER A 162 -2.71 7.82 13.90
N LYS A 163 -1.69 7.73 14.76
CA LYS A 163 -1.82 7.87 16.22
C LYS A 163 -1.82 9.34 16.70
N LYS A 164 -1.64 10.30 15.79
CA LYS A 164 -1.45 11.72 16.09
C LYS A 164 -0.14 12.02 16.87
N GLU A 165 0.84 11.14 16.82
CA GLU A 165 2.18 11.30 17.38
C GLU A 165 3.09 11.94 16.33
N PHE A 166 2.79 13.19 15.94
CA PHE A 166 3.36 13.84 14.75
C PHE A 166 4.88 14.03 14.81
N GLU A 167 5.44 14.32 15.98
CA GLU A 167 6.90 14.44 16.12
C GLU A 167 7.62 13.12 15.82
N LYS A 168 7.08 12.00 16.32
CA LYS A 168 7.63 10.68 16.02
C LYS A 168 7.45 10.31 14.57
N ALA A 169 6.30 10.68 13.97
CA ALA A 169 6.07 10.50 12.55
C ALA A 169 7.12 11.25 11.72
N THR A 170 7.36 12.54 12.04
CA THR A 170 8.39 13.34 11.37
C THR A 170 9.77 12.70 11.51
N GLY A 171 10.15 12.24 12.71
CA GLY A 171 11.43 11.56 12.92
C GLY A 171 11.58 10.31 12.06
N ALA A 172 10.54 9.47 12.00
CA ALA A 172 10.55 8.27 11.16
C ALA A 172 10.62 8.62 9.65
N TYR A 173 9.87 9.62 9.21
CA TYR A 173 9.92 10.07 7.80
C TYR A 173 11.29 10.68 7.44
N MET A 174 11.94 11.38 8.37
CA MET A 174 13.31 11.88 8.16
C MET A 174 14.29 10.73 7.90
N GLU A 175 14.22 9.65 8.68
CA GLU A 175 15.05 8.48 8.44
C GLU A 175 14.71 7.79 7.11
N ALA A 176 13.43 7.71 6.73
CA ALA A 176 13.02 7.18 5.44
C ALA A 176 13.65 7.99 4.28
N VAL A 177 13.56 9.31 4.31
CA VAL A 177 14.14 10.20 3.26
C VAL A 177 15.66 10.18 3.29
N ARG A 178 16.28 10.08 4.47
CA ARG A 178 17.74 9.95 4.58
C ARG A 178 18.24 8.69 3.88
N LEU A 179 17.52 7.59 4.00
CA LEU A 179 17.85 6.30 3.36
C LEU A 179 17.49 6.28 1.87
N ASP A 180 16.39 6.91 1.51
CA ASP A 180 15.91 7.01 0.14
C ASP A 180 15.20 8.36 -0.09
N PRO A 181 15.89 9.33 -0.69
CA PRO A 181 15.33 10.66 -0.93
C PRO A 181 14.05 10.69 -1.79
N THR A 182 13.78 9.60 -2.52
CA THR A 182 12.62 9.48 -3.42
C THR A 182 11.51 8.60 -2.86
N VAL A 183 11.60 8.20 -1.60
CA VAL A 183 10.67 7.23 -0.98
C VAL A 183 9.20 7.66 -1.09
N PHE A 184 8.91 8.94 -0.97
CA PHE A 184 7.54 9.46 -1.07
C PHE A 184 7.09 9.75 -2.50
N GLU A 185 8.00 9.95 -3.43
CA GLU A 185 7.70 10.15 -4.85
C GLU A 185 7.18 8.86 -5.50
N ARG A 186 7.78 7.72 -5.15
CA ARG A 186 7.42 6.40 -5.70
C ARG A 186 6.13 5.82 -5.13
N THR A 187 5.75 6.21 -3.92
CA THR A 187 4.57 5.66 -3.22
C THR A 187 3.30 6.49 -3.42
N SER A 188 3.37 7.61 -4.16
CA SER A 188 2.25 8.56 -4.31
C SER A 188 0.96 7.95 -4.90
N HIS A 189 1.03 6.84 -5.65
CA HIS A 189 -0.14 6.21 -6.25
C HIS A 189 -0.67 4.97 -5.50
N THR A 190 0.11 4.40 -4.59
CA THR A 190 -0.27 3.19 -3.82
C THR A 190 0.11 3.29 -2.34
N GLY A 191 0.73 4.38 -1.94
CA GLY A 191 1.30 4.57 -0.61
C GLY A 191 0.31 5.09 0.42
N ILE A 192 0.86 5.50 1.54
CA ILE A 192 0.16 5.90 2.76
C ILE A 192 -0.78 7.09 2.54
N SER A 193 -0.41 8.06 1.69
CA SER A 193 -1.26 9.22 1.42
C SER A 193 -2.57 8.81 0.72
N ALA A 194 -2.54 7.78 -0.13
CA ALA A 194 -3.74 7.21 -0.74
C ALA A 194 -4.65 6.46 0.25
N GLN A 195 -4.10 6.05 1.40
CA GLN A 195 -4.83 5.34 2.46
C GLN A 195 -5.35 6.28 3.56
N MET A 196 -5.00 7.57 3.52
CA MET A 196 -5.50 8.55 4.47
C MET A 196 -6.98 8.85 4.21
N ALA A 197 -7.81 8.54 5.20
CA ALA A 197 -9.26 8.50 5.05
C ALA A 197 -9.89 9.89 4.88
N SER A 198 -9.22 10.97 5.32
CA SER A 198 -9.78 12.32 5.27
C SER A 198 -8.87 13.31 4.52
N PRO A 199 -9.46 14.32 3.85
CA PRO A 199 -8.70 15.43 3.27
C PRO A 199 -7.84 16.16 4.31
N GLU A 200 -8.35 16.30 5.54
CA GLU A 200 -7.63 16.95 6.64
C GLU A 200 -6.37 16.19 7.05
N ASP A 201 -6.42 14.84 7.08
CA ASP A 201 -5.26 14.02 7.37
C ASP A 201 -4.23 14.09 6.22
N ARG A 202 -4.67 14.16 4.96
CA ARG A 202 -3.78 14.37 3.80
C ARG A 202 -3.11 15.73 3.86
N ALA A 203 -3.87 16.78 4.05
CA ALA A 203 -3.34 18.15 4.19
C ALA A 203 -2.29 18.26 5.30
N HIS A 204 -2.56 17.63 6.44
CA HIS A 204 -1.60 17.60 7.55
C HIS A 204 -0.35 16.79 7.22
N PHE A 205 -0.50 15.67 6.51
CA PHE A 205 0.64 14.87 6.06
C PHE A 205 1.55 15.64 5.11
N GLU A 206 0.98 16.33 4.11
CA GLU A 206 1.73 17.18 3.19
C GLU A 206 2.48 18.30 3.96
N PHE A 207 1.85 18.88 4.98
CA PHE A 207 2.49 19.87 5.84
C PHE A 207 3.67 19.28 6.65
N VAL A 208 3.52 18.05 7.19
CA VAL A 208 4.61 17.35 7.89
C VAL A 208 5.79 17.10 6.96
N LEU A 209 5.53 16.72 5.70
CA LEU A 209 6.59 16.56 4.70
C LEU A 209 7.24 17.91 4.33
N ALA A 210 6.47 18.97 4.22
CA ALA A 210 7.00 20.30 3.99
C ALA A 210 8.01 20.71 5.09
N LYS A 211 7.67 20.51 6.35
CA LYS A 211 8.58 20.74 7.50
C LYS A 211 9.82 19.88 7.44
N LEU A 212 9.66 18.61 7.06
CA LEU A 212 10.78 17.67 6.92
C LEU A 212 11.78 18.19 5.90
N PHE A 213 11.32 18.58 4.70
CA PHE A 213 12.19 19.09 3.66
C PHE A 213 12.79 20.47 4.01
N ALA A 214 12.05 21.32 4.72
CA ALA A 214 12.59 22.55 5.28
C ALA A 214 13.77 22.27 6.22
N LYS A 215 13.63 21.34 7.15
CA LYS A 215 14.73 20.95 8.06
C LYS A 215 15.95 20.39 7.35
N GLN A 216 15.78 19.79 6.17
CA GLN A 216 16.87 19.32 5.33
C GLN A 216 17.49 20.41 4.45
N GLY A 217 16.92 21.63 4.44
CA GLY A 217 17.35 22.73 3.57
C GLY A 217 16.89 22.58 2.12
N ASP A 218 15.98 21.66 1.84
CA ASP A 218 15.39 21.47 0.51
C ASP A 218 14.17 22.39 0.34
N SER A 219 14.46 23.63 -0.07
CA SER A 219 13.46 24.66 -0.25
C SER A 219 12.43 24.30 -1.34
N ASP A 220 12.87 23.65 -2.40
CA ASP A 220 12.01 23.33 -3.55
C ASP A 220 10.93 22.32 -3.14
N ARG A 221 11.31 21.20 -2.56
CA ARG A 221 10.34 20.23 -2.08
C ARG A 221 9.51 20.76 -0.91
N SER A 222 10.10 21.52 -0.01
CA SER A 222 9.35 22.13 1.10
C SER A 222 8.21 23.01 0.59
N ILE A 223 8.47 23.91 -0.36
CA ILE A 223 7.46 24.80 -0.95
C ILE A 223 6.41 23.98 -1.73
N GLU A 224 6.83 22.97 -2.46
CA GLU A 224 5.90 22.09 -3.19
C GLU A 224 4.91 21.41 -2.25
N TYR A 225 5.40 20.82 -1.15
CA TYR A 225 4.56 20.15 -0.16
C TYR A 225 3.68 21.15 0.62
N LEU A 226 4.14 22.37 0.88
CA LEU A 226 3.29 23.42 1.44
C LEU A 226 2.12 23.77 0.51
N LYS A 227 2.37 23.92 -0.80
CA LYS A 227 1.31 24.17 -1.78
C LYS A 227 0.27 23.05 -1.77
N ARG A 228 0.70 21.80 -1.78
CA ARG A 228 -0.20 20.64 -1.70
C ARG A 228 -1.02 20.65 -0.40
N ALA A 229 -0.39 20.95 0.73
CA ALA A 229 -1.09 21.06 2.02
C ALA A 229 -2.20 22.13 1.96
N MET A 230 -1.93 23.28 1.33
CA MET A 230 -2.93 24.36 1.13
C MET A 230 -4.06 23.91 0.20
N GLU A 231 -3.73 23.28 -0.92
CA GLU A 231 -4.70 22.76 -1.89
C GLU A 231 -5.64 21.72 -1.26
N GLU A 232 -5.12 20.90 -0.34
CA GLU A 232 -5.90 19.92 0.44
C GLU A 232 -6.61 20.55 1.65
N GLY A 233 -6.45 21.87 1.87
CA GLY A 233 -7.19 22.63 2.88
C GLY A 233 -6.55 22.63 4.28
N TYR A 234 -5.22 22.64 4.39
CA TYR A 234 -4.52 22.77 5.67
C TYR A 234 -4.87 24.11 6.36
N LYS A 235 -5.43 24.02 7.57
CA LYS A 235 -5.94 25.20 8.30
C LYS A 235 -4.88 25.97 9.07
N GLY A 236 -3.69 25.41 9.28
CA GLY A 236 -2.60 26.03 10.04
C GLY A 236 -1.67 26.91 9.20
N ILE A 237 -2.06 27.28 7.98
CA ILE A 237 -1.18 28.00 7.05
C ILE A 237 -0.75 29.38 7.57
N ASP A 238 -1.61 30.08 8.31
CA ASP A 238 -1.31 31.39 8.89
C ASP A 238 -0.14 31.35 9.90
N ASP A 239 0.13 30.18 10.47
CA ASP A 239 1.21 29.98 11.42
C ASP A 239 2.52 29.55 10.75
N VAL A 240 2.49 29.16 9.47
CA VAL A 240 3.67 28.74 8.71
C VAL A 240 4.75 29.83 8.70
N TYR A 241 4.37 31.10 8.56
CA TYR A 241 5.32 32.22 8.59
C TYR A 241 6.00 32.41 9.95
N LYS A 242 5.42 31.91 11.03
CA LYS A 242 5.97 32.01 12.40
C LYS A 242 6.76 30.77 12.78
N ASP A 243 6.54 29.66 12.07
CA ASP A 243 7.18 28.39 12.38
C ASP A 243 8.70 28.47 12.09
N PRO A 244 9.55 28.19 13.09
CA PRO A 244 11.00 28.28 12.93
C PRO A 244 11.56 27.33 11.89
N ASP A 245 10.90 26.22 11.60
CA ASP A 245 11.34 25.24 10.61
C ASP A 245 11.38 25.84 9.20
N PHE A 246 10.56 26.89 8.92
CA PHE A 246 10.53 27.58 7.62
C PHE A 246 11.29 28.92 7.62
N GLU A 247 12.08 29.22 8.65
CA GLU A 247 12.76 30.52 8.76
C GLU A 247 13.61 30.86 7.53
N HIS A 248 14.37 29.88 7.02
CA HIS A 248 15.24 30.05 5.86
C HIS A 248 14.46 30.27 4.54
N LEU A 249 13.18 29.87 4.48
CA LEU A 249 12.34 30.07 3.31
C LEU A 249 11.72 31.46 3.23
N ARG A 250 11.75 32.25 4.31
CA ARG A 250 11.14 33.59 4.35
C ARG A 250 11.74 34.57 3.32
N SER A 251 12.96 34.31 2.88
CA SER A 251 13.63 35.08 1.82
C SER A 251 13.31 34.60 0.40
N ASP A 252 12.65 33.45 0.25
CA ASP A 252 12.24 32.91 -1.05
C ASP A 252 10.92 33.56 -1.50
N GLY A 253 10.95 34.21 -2.67
CA GLY A 253 9.75 34.87 -3.20
C GLY A 253 8.58 33.93 -3.45
N ARG A 254 8.82 32.65 -3.66
CA ARG A 254 7.77 31.64 -3.83
C ARG A 254 7.05 31.32 -2.50
N PHE A 255 7.79 31.37 -1.39
CA PHE A 255 7.23 31.18 -0.05
C PHE A 255 6.34 32.36 0.36
N THR A 256 6.71 33.60 -0.04
CA THR A 256 5.90 34.78 0.25
C THR A 256 4.66 34.93 -0.62
N GLN A 257 4.50 34.08 -1.65
CA GLN A 257 3.34 34.04 -2.54
C GLN A 257 2.34 32.93 -2.16
N LEU A 258 2.67 32.13 -1.15
CA LEU A 258 1.77 31.12 -0.59
C LEU A 258 0.69 31.80 0.25
#